data_e38b372373cdb395d0c0ca9eb6b425d0
#
_entry.id   e38b372373cdb395d0c0ca9eb6b425d0
#
_cell.length_a   1.000
_cell.length_b   1.000
_cell.length_c   1.000
_cell.angle_alpha   90.00
_cell.angle_beta   90.00
_cell.angle_gamma   90.00
#
_symmetry.space_group_name_H-M   'P 1'
#
loop_
_entity.id
_entity.type
_entity.pdbx_description
1 polymer ?
#
loop_
_entity_poly.entity_id
_entity_poly.type
_entity_poly.pdbx_seq_one_letter_code
_entity_poly.pdbx_strand_id
1 'polypeptide(L)'
;AQLKPLYFRPPSENYGVGDFEGRPPHLVGEDFLAHFDIAPGTSLAYAHTMVDYANLAQTYGRLGGLDRTATLVKSIRADRGDDKVLLLDGGDTWQGSYTSLKTNGQDMVDAMAMLKPDAMVGHWEFTFGVDRVNEIIESMNYPFLGGNVFDTEWEEPVFKSTAFFEKGGVKVAVIGQHFPYTPIANPRYMVPQWSFGIRPETVQKNVNAARDAGAQIVVLLSHNGFDVDQKLATVVTGIDV
;
A
#
# COMPACT_ATOMS: atom_id res chain seq x y z
N ALA A 1 8.95 -2.72 -1.00
CA ALA A 1 9.55 -2.59 0.34
C ALA A 1 11.07 -2.70 0.27
N GLN A 2 11.78 -2.10 1.21
CA GLN A 2 13.24 -2.03 1.20
C GLN A 2 13.81 -2.30 2.59
N LEU A 3 14.96 -2.96 2.64
CA LEU A 3 15.66 -3.23 3.89
C LEU A 3 16.35 -1.99 4.48
N LYS A 4 16.53 -0.93 3.68
CA LYS A 4 17.18 0.32 4.08
C LYS A 4 16.52 1.48 3.35
N PRO A 5 16.48 2.70 3.94
CA PRO A 5 16.07 3.88 3.21
C PRO A 5 17.05 4.12 2.06
N LEU A 6 16.55 4.27 0.85
CA LEU A 6 17.37 4.46 -0.36
C LEU A 6 17.29 5.87 -0.92
N TYR A 7 16.31 6.65 -0.50
CA TYR A 7 16.05 7.95 -1.07
C TYR A 7 16.03 9.03 0.02
N PHE A 8 16.67 10.14 -0.29
CA PHE A 8 16.75 11.31 0.55
C PHE A 8 16.24 12.52 -0.24
N ARG A 9 15.26 13.21 0.31
CA ARG A 9 14.84 14.52 -0.21
C ARG A 9 15.58 15.63 0.53
N PRO A 10 15.87 16.76 -0.14
CA PRO A 10 16.33 17.95 0.56
C PRO A 10 15.37 18.35 1.66
N PRO A 11 15.87 18.76 2.84
CA PRO A 11 15.02 19.06 4.00
C PRO A 11 13.95 20.11 3.78
N SER A 12 14.20 21.07 2.90
CA SER A 12 13.31 22.19 2.59
C SER A 12 12.37 21.95 1.40
N GLU A 13 12.37 20.74 0.84
CA GLU A 13 11.61 20.46 -0.37
C GLU A 13 10.20 19.96 -0.03
N ASN A 14 9.21 20.85 -0.14
CA ASN A 14 7.81 20.53 0.08
C ASN A 14 7.17 19.87 -1.15
N TYR A 15 6.05 19.19 -0.92
CA TYR A 15 5.18 18.65 -1.95
C TYR A 15 4.00 19.59 -2.22
N GLY A 16 3.18 19.21 -3.16
CA GLY A 16 1.97 19.89 -3.54
C GLY A 16 2.08 20.57 -4.89
N VAL A 17 0.95 21.04 -5.40
CA VAL A 17 0.84 21.77 -6.67
C VAL A 17 -0.02 23.00 -6.45
N GLY A 18 0.41 24.13 -6.96
CA GLY A 18 -0.31 25.39 -6.84
C GLY A 18 -0.53 25.79 -5.37
N ASP A 19 -1.76 26.06 -4.98
CA ASP A 19 -2.10 26.53 -3.64
C ASP A 19 -1.90 25.51 -2.51
N PHE A 20 -1.62 24.25 -2.86
CA PHE A 20 -1.36 23.17 -1.90
C PHE A 20 0.12 22.99 -1.55
N GLU A 21 1.03 23.62 -2.32
CA GLU A 21 2.45 23.58 -2.02
C GLU A 21 2.74 24.24 -0.67
N GLY A 22 3.54 23.55 0.15
CA GLY A 22 3.90 24.05 1.48
C GLY A 22 2.75 24.08 2.51
N ARG A 23 1.66 23.35 2.26
CA ARG A 23 0.55 23.15 3.21
C ARG A 23 0.42 21.68 3.60
N PRO A 24 -0.07 21.38 4.82
CA PRO A 24 -0.39 19.99 5.17
C PRO A 24 -1.39 19.38 4.18
N PRO A 25 -1.21 18.11 3.77
CA PRO A 25 -0.19 17.14 4.22
C PRO A 25 1.13 17.17 3.42
N HIS A 26 1.38 18.19 2.63
CA HIS A 26 2.47 18.26 1.65
C HIS A 26 3.78 18.84 2.20
N LEU A 27 3.93 18.89 3.50
CA LEU A 27 5.12 19.39 4.18
C LEU A 27 6.20 18.34 4.30
N VAL A 28 7.47 18.76 4.16
CA VAL A 28 8.66 17.92 4.42
C VAL A 28 9.74 18.73 5.15
N GLY A 29 10.73 18.02 5.69
CA GLY A 29 11.92 18.64 6.25
C GLY A 29 11.65 19.62 7.40
N GLU A 30 12.30 20.77 7.34
CA GLU A 30 12.21 21.79 8.40
C GLU A 30 10.81 22.39 8.51
N ASP A 31 10.11 22.56 7.40
CA ASP A 31 8.73 23.10 7.41
C ASP A 31 7.77 22.12 8.10
N PHE A 32 7.96 20.81 7.90
CA PHE A 32 7.21 19.80 8.65
C PHE A 32 7.48 19.89 10.16
N LEU A 33 8.75 19.99 10.56
CA LEU A 33 9.12 20.11 11.96
C LEU A 33 8.52 21.37 12.59
N ALA A 34 8.61 22.50 11.90
CA ALA A 34 8.07 23.77 12.37
C ALA A 34 6.54 23.73 12.51
N HIS A 35 5.83 23.14 11.54
CA HIS A 35 4.37 23.05 11.55
C HIS A 35 3.83 22.20 12.71
N PHE A 36 4.50 21.10 13.04
CA PHE A 36 4.09 20.18 14.10
C PHE A 36 4.81 20.41 15.45
N ASP A 37 5.54 21.50 15.59
CA ASP A 37 6.32 21.87 16.81
C ASP A 37 7.26 20.73 17.26
N ILE A 38 7.96 20.11 16.30
CA ILE A 38 8.91 19.04 16.56
C ILE A 38 10.31 19.63 16.63
N ALA A 39 10.99 19.49 17.79
CA ALA A 39 12.35 19.96 17.94
C ALA A 39 13.32 19.19 17.03
N PRO A 40 14.17 19.89 16.23
CA PRO A 40 15.23 19.25 15.45
C PRO A 40 16.18 18.43 16.32
N GLY A 41 16.77 17.39 15.78
CA GLY A 41 17.73 16.54 16.49
C GLY A 41 17.09 15.50 17.43
N THR A 42 15.78 15.48 17.57
CA THR A 42 15.06 14.49 18.40
C THR A 42 14.79 13.21 17.65
N SER A 43 14.48 12.13 18.38
CA SER A 43 14.03 10.86 17.78
C SER A 43 12.74 11.03 16.96
N LEU A 44 11.87 11.96 17.35
CA LEU A 44 10.65 12.27 16.64
C LEU A 44 10.95 12.97 15.30
N ALA A 45 11.86 13.95 15.30
CA ALA A 45 12.32 14.58 14.07
C ALA A 45 12.95 13.55 13.11
N TYR A 46 13.75 12.64 13.64
CA TYR A 46 14.37 11.56 12.88
C TYR A 46 13.36 10.56 12.30
N ALA A 47 12.27 10.27 13.02
CA ALA A 47 11.23 9.37 12.56
C ALA A 47 10.38 9.94 11.42
N HIS A 48 10.26 11.28 11.32
CA HIS A 48 9.31 11.93 10.41
C HIS A 48 9.97 12.72 9.28
N THR A 49 11.27 13.02 9.37
CA THR A 49 11.97 13.83 8.37
C THR A 49 13.35 13.29 8.06
N MET A 50 13.96 13.82 7.00
CA MET A 50 15.34 13.54 6.63
C MET A 50 16.31 14.61 7.15
N VAL A 51 15.83 15.56 7.96
CA VAL A 51 16.66 16.62 8.53
C VAL A 51 17.75 15.99 9.40
N ASP A 52 18.99 16.33 9.08
CA ASP A 52 20.20 15.79 9.73
C ASP A 52 20.28 14.25 9.83
N TYR A 53 19.71 13.57 8.84
CA TYR A 53 19.58 12.11 8.85
C TYR A 53 20.89 11.38 9.13
N ALA A 54 22.00 11.80 8.52
CA ALA A 54 23.28 11.10 8.64
C ALA A 54 23.81 11.05 10.08
N ASN A 55 23.69 12.16 10.82
CA ASN A 55 24.11 12.25 12.23
C ASN A 55 23.10 11.54 13.14
N LEU A 56 21.80 11.75 12.89
CA LEU A 56 20.77 11.14 13.72
C LEU A 56 20.70 9.61 13.54
N ALA A 57 21.04 9.09 12.35
CA ALA A 57 21.16 7.65 12.11
C ALA A 57 22.29 6.99 12.93
N GLN A 58 23.33 7.75 13.31
CA GLN A 58 24.37 7.26 14.22
C GLN A 58 23.85 7.17 15.66
N THR A 59 22.99 8.09 16.05
CA THR A 59 22.42 8.17 17.42
C THR A 59 21.25 7.20 17.60
N TYR A 60 20.30 7.19 16.66
CA TYR A 60 19.04 6.45 16.79
C TYR A 60 19.00 5.14 16.00
N GLY A 61 20.03 4.85 15.19
CA GLY A 61 20.06 3.69 14.32
C GLY A 61 19.36 3.94 12.99
N ARG A 62 19.36 2.92 12.13
CA ARG A 62 18.76 3.01 10.79
C ARG A 62 17.25 2.87 10.84
N LEU A 63 16.54 3.64 10.00
CA LEU A 63 15.12 3.51 9.77
C LEU A 63 14.83 2.48 8.67
N GLY A 64 13.58 1.96 8.67
CA GLY A 64 13.10 1.00 7.68
C GLY A 64 13.60 -0.42 7.92
N GLY A 65 13.23 -1.31 7.01
CA GLY A 65 13.57 -2.73 7.04
C GLY A 65 12.43 -3.62 7.52
N LEU A 66 12.25 -4.75 6.81
CA LEU A 66 11.20 -5.72 7.14
C LEU A 66 11.41 -6.39 8.50
N ASP A 67 12.65 -6.47 8.98
CA ASP A 67 12.98 -6.97 10.32
C ASP A 67 12.37 -6.08 11.42
N ARG A 68 12.45 -4.76 11.27
CA ARG A 68 11.82 -3.81 12.20
C ARG A 68 10.31 -3.78 12.03
N THR A 69 9.81 -3.84 10.79
CA THR A 69 8.38 -4.00 10.52
C THR A 69 7.83 -5.26 11.18
N ALA A 70 8.54 -6.38 11.09
CA ALA A 70 8.15 -7.61 11.75
C ALA A 70 8.08 -7.47 13.27
N THR A 71 9.04 -6.76 13.87
CA THR A 71 9.04 -6.48 15.32
C THR A 71 7.83 -5.64 15.72
N LEU A 72 7.53 -4.60 14.95
CA LEU A 72 6.37 -3.73 15.19
C LEU A 72 5.05 -4.51 15.04
N VAL A 73 4.89 -5.28 13.96
CA VAL A 73 3.69 -6.11 13.74
C VAL A 73 3.49 -7.10 14.88
N LYS A 74 4.55 -7.78 15.32
CA LYS A 74 4.50 -8.70 16.46
C LYS A 74 4.08 -7.99 17.75
N SER A 75 4.62 -6.80 18.00
CA SER A 75 4.25 -5.99 19.18
C SER A 75 2.78 -5.59 19.15
N ILE A 76 2.26 -5.12 18.01
CA ILE A 76 0.86 -4.73 17.86
C ILE A 76 -0.06 -5.95 18.05
N ARG A 77 0.28 -7.08 17.44
CA ARG A 77 -0.49 -8.32 17.61
C ARG A 77 -0.49 -8.82 19.05
N ALA A 78 0.63 -8.71 19.75
CA ALA A 78 0.72 -9.08 21.15
C ALA A 78 -0.10 -8.15 22.07
N ASP A 79 -0.13 -6.84 21.77
CA ASP A 79 -0.87 -5.85 22.55
C ASP A 79 -2.38 -5.92 22.32
N ARG A 80 -2.81 -6.08 21.07
CA ARG A 80 -4.22 -6.01 20.68
C ARG A 80 -4.93 -7.36 20.66
N GLY A 81 -4.19 -8.46 20.53
CA GLY A 81 -4.67 -9.79 20.17
C GLY A 81 -4.61 -10.00 18.66
N ASP A 82 -4.06 -11.13 18.21
CA ASP A 82 -3.88 -11.45 16.78
C ASP A 82 -5.23 -11.55 16.05
N ASP A 83 -6.26 -11.97 16.75
CA ASP A 83 -7.65 -12.05 16.29
C ASP A 83 -8.32 -10.68 16.06
N LYS A 84 -7.68 -9.56 16.46
CA LYS A 84 -8.21 -8.20 16.33
C LYS A 84 -7.38 -7.33 15.37
N VAL A 85 -6.35 -7.90 14.76
CA VAL A 85 -5.43 -7.16 13.87
C VAL A 85 -5.59 -7.66 12.44
N LEU A 86 -5.79 -6.73 11.50
CA LEU A 86 -5.60 -6.93 10.06
C LEU A 86 -4.28 -6.30 9.65
N LEU A 87 -3.43 -7.07 9.00
CA LEU A 87 -2.24 -6.58 8.32
C LEU A 87 -2.52 -6.55 6.82
N LEU A 88 -2.61 -5.37 6.26
CA LEU A 88 -2.90 -5.16 4.85
C LEU A 88 -1.66 -4.63 4.13
N ASP A 89 -1.36 -5.21 2.97
CA ASP A 89 -0.25 -4.79 2.12
C ASP A 89 -0.77 -3.92 0.98
N GLY A 90 -0.41 -2.66 0.99
CA GLY A 90 -0.81 -1.67 -0.02
C GLY A 90 -0.18 -1.87 -1.40
N GLY A 91 0.65 -2.90 -1.60
CA GLY A 91 1.35 -3.15 -2.87
C GLY A 91 2.68 -2.42 -2.99
N ASP A 92 3.29 -2.54 -4.17
CA ASP A 92 4.66 -2.09 -4.46
C ASP A 92 5.70 -2.80 -3.57
N THR A 93 5.43 -4.06 -3.32
CA THR A 93 6.16 -4.87 -2.35
C THR A 93 7.19 -5.78 -3.02
N TRP A 94 6.84 -6.45 -4.15
CA TRP A 94 7.68 -7.48 -4.74
C TRP A 94 8.83 -6.93 -5.57
N GLN A 95 8.80 -5.68 -5.97
CA GLN A 95 9.75 -5.06 -6.90
C GLN A 95 10.49 -3.87 -6.25
N GLY A 96 11.65 -3.52 -6.77
CA GLY A 96 12.41 -2.32 -6.39
C GLY A 96 13.80 -2.58 -5.81
N SER A 97 14.27 -3.83 -5.77
CA SER A 97 15.64 -4.17 -5.36
C SER A 97 16.36 -5.02 -6.40
N TYR A 98 17.69 -5.03 -6.35
CA TYR A 98 18.48 -5.92 -7.20
C TYR A 98 18.18 -7.40 -6.92
N THR A 99 17.99 -7.76 -5.66
CA THR A 99 17.64 -9.13 -5.27
C THR A 99 16.29 -9.52 -5.86
N SER A 100 15.29 -8.68 -5.70
CA SER A 100 13.96 -8.89 -6.26
C SER A 100 14.00 -9.07 -7.79
N LEU A 101 14.79 -8.26 -8.49
CA LEU A 101 15.00 -8.44 -9.93
C LEU A 101 15.58 -9.82 -10.27
N LYS A 102 16.53 -10.31 -9.46
CA LYS A 102 17.18 -11.63 -9.69
C LYS A 102 16.30 -12.82 -9.31
N THR A 103 15.42 -12.65 -8.36
CA THR A 103 14.50 -13.70 -7.88
C THR A 103 13.11 -13.60 -8.50
N ASN A 104 12.89 -12.65 -9.42
CA ASN A 104 11.57 -12.34 -9.95
C ASN A 104 10.52 -12.16 -8.83
N GLY A 105 10.88 -11.38 -7.79
CA GLY A 105 10.02 -11.05 -6.66
C GLY A 105 9.95 -12.11 -5.55
N GLN A 106 10.50 -13.31 -5.73
CA GLN A 106 10.33 -14.41 -4.78
C GLN A 106 10.87 -14.09 -3.38
N ASP A 107 12.01 -13.40 -3.28
CA ASP A 107 12.60 -12.98 -2.00
C ASP A 107 11.62 -12.14 -1.16
N MET A 108 10.86 -11.28 -1.81
CA MET A 108 9.88 -10.44 -1.12
C MET A 108 8.59 -11.20 -0.80
N VAL A 109 8.16 -12.10 -1.67
CA VAL A 109 7.02 -13.00 -1.40
C VAL A 109 7.30 -13.86 -0.16
N ASP A 110 8.50 -14.45 -0.06
CA ASP A 110 8.91 -15.26 1.07
C ASP A 110 9.01 -14.42 2.37
N ALA A 111 9.56 -13.21 2.27
CA ALA A 111 9.65 -12.30 3.41
C ALA A 111 8.27 -11.84 3.90
N MET A 112 7.35 -11.53 2.99
CA MET A 112 5.98 -11.13 3.34
C MET A 112 5.18 -12.30 3.92
N ALA A 113 5.39 -13.52 3.45
CA ALA A 113 4.78 -14.71 4.04
C ALA A 113 5.12 -14.87 5.53
N MET A 114 6.33 -14.44 5.95
CA MET A 114 6.74 -14.43 7.36
C MET A 114 6.01 -13.35 8.19
N LEU A 115 5.60 -12.25 7.58
CA LEU A 115 4.81 -11.19 8.22
C LEU A 115 3.33 -11.55 8.33
N LYS A 116 2.86 -12.50 7.50
CA LYS A 116 1.48 -12.97 7.43
C LYS A 116 0.48 -11.84 7.24
N PRO A 117 0.51 -11.13 6.08
CA PRO A 117 -0.55 -10.19 5.75
C PRO A 117 -1.87 -10.93 5.53
N ASP A 118 -2.98 -10.24 5.76
CA ASP A 118 -4.33 -10.77 5.55
C ASP A 118 -4.82 -10.56 4.11
N ALA A 119 -4.36 -9.50 3.44
CA ALA A 119 -4.62 -9.23 2.02
C ALA A 119 -3.58 -8.27 1.44
N MET A 120 -3.47 -8.21 0.10
CA MET A 120 -2.66 -7.22 -0.59
C MET A 120 -3.30 -6.75 -1.90
N VAL A 121 -2.80 -5.61 -2.39
CA VAL A 121 -3.02 -5.08 -3.74
C VAL A 121 -1.68 -4.93 -4.47
N GLY A 122 -1.68 -4.54 -5.74
CA GLY A 122 -0.46 -4.44 -6.53
C GLY A 122 -0.24 -3.09 -7.19
N HIS A 123 1.03 -2.83 -7.52
CA HIS A 123 1.50 -1.69 -8.30
C HIS A 123 2.58 -2.14 -9.30
N TRP A 124 3.86 -2.12 -8.90
CA TRP A 124 4.98 -2.56 -9.72
C TRP A 124 5.13 -4.08 -9.80
N GLU A 125 4.34 -4.83 -9.06
CA GLU A 125 4.23 -6.28 -9.15
C GLU A 125 3.98 -6.73 -10.59
N PHE A 126 3.18 -5.97 -11.33
CA PHE A 126 2.82 -6.22 -12.71
C PHE A 126 3.99 -6.13 -13.70
N THR A 127 5.11 -5.54 -13.31
CA THR A 127 6.33 -5.48 -14.14
C THR A 127 7.00 -6.84 -14.34
N PHE A 128 6.66 -7.84 -13.55
CA PHE A 128 7.12 -9.22 -13.77
C PHE A 128 6.34 -9.96 -14.88
N GLY A 129 5.27 -9.34 -15.42
CA GLY A 129 4.42 -9.94 -16.45
C GLY A 129 3.33 -10.87 -15.89
N VAL A 130 2.32 -11.11 -16.71
CA VAL A 130 1.09 -11.81 -16.32
C VAL A 130 1.37 -13.20 -15.73
N ASP A 131 2.21 -14.00 -16.41
CA ASP A 131 2.47 -15.38 -16.01
C ASP A 131 3.12 -15.44 -14.63
N ARG A 132 4.12 -14.59 -14.40
CA ARG A 132 4.81 -14.56 -13.10
C ARG A 132 3.94 -14.04 -11.97
N VAL A 133 3.12 -13.02 -12.25
CA VAL A 133 2.16 -12.49 -11.26
C VAL A 133 1.17 -13.58 -10.85
N ASN A 134 0.62 -14.32 -11.81
CA ASN A 134 -0.30 -15.41 -11.52
C ASN A 134 0.37 -16.55 -10.73
N GLU A 135 1.58 -16.95 -11.12
CA GLU A 135 2.38 -17.96 -10.38
C GLU A 135 2.58 -17.57 -8.91
N ILE A 136 2.93 -16.31 -8.65
CA ILE A 136 3.10 -15.82 -7.28
C ILE A 136 1.76 -15.86 -6.54
N ILE A 137 0.69 -15.33 -7.14
CA ILE A 137 -0.64 -15.29 -6.51
C ILE A 137 -1.12 -16.70 -6.14
N GLU A 138 -0.91 -17.68 -7.00
CA GLU A 138 -1.26 -19.09 -6.72
C GLU A 138 -0.46 -19.68 -5.55
N SER A 139 0.76 -19.21 -5.33
CA SER A 139 1.62 -19.65 -4.23
C SER A 139 1.32 -18.97 -2.89
N MET A 140 0.59 -17.84 -2.91
CA MET A 140 0.29 -17.06 -1.72
C MET A 140 -0.80 -17.71 -0.87
N ASN A 141 -0.73 -17.49 0.44
CA ASN A 141 -1.73 -17.95 1.41
C ASN A 141 -2.69 -16.83 1.86
N TYR A 142 -2.66 -15.69 1.21
CA TYR A 142 -3.54 -14.54 1.42
C TYR A 142 -3.97 -13.96 0.07
N PRO A 143 -5.17 -13.34 -0.01
CA PRO A 143 -5.71 -12.87 -1.27
C PRO A 143 -4.98 -11.65 -1.83
N PHE A 144 -4.75 -11.68 -3.15
CA PHE A 144 -4.39 -10.54 -3.97
C PHE A 144 -5.68 -9.93 -4.53
N LEU A 145 -6.05 -8.74 -4.06
CA LEU A 145 -7.35 -8.12 -4.33
C LEU A 145 -7.24 -7.04 -5.40
N GLY A 146 -8.17 -7.03 -6.37
CA GLY A 146 -8.14 -6.04 -7.43
C GLY A 146 -9.49 -5.85 -8.13
N GLY A 147 -10.30 -4.94 -7.63
CA GLY A 147 -11.61 -4.63 -8.18
C GLY A 147 -11.60 -3.72 -9.43
N ASN A 148 -10.43 -3.24 -9.85
CA ASN A 148 -10.26 -2.29 -10.95
C ASN A 148 -9.45 -2.83 -12.13
N VAL A 149 -9.20 -4.13 -12.17
CA VAL A 149 -8.49 -4.80 -13.27
C VAL A 149 -9.42 -5.78 -13.97
N PHE A 150 -9.48 -5.65 -15.30
CA PHE A 150 -10.35 -6.44 -16.16
C PHE A 150 -9.57 -7.00 -17.34
N ASP A 151 -9.97 -8.17 -17.79
CA ASP A 151 -9.49 -8.74 -19.03
C ASP A 151 -9.87 -7.84 -20.21
N THR A 152 -8.95 -7.68 -21.18
CA THR A 152 -9.17 -6.77 -22.33
C THR A 152 -10.04 -7.39 -23.43
N GLU A 153 -10.21 -8.70 -23.45
CA GLU A 153 -11.01 -9.40 -24.46
C GLU A 153 -12.46 -9.60 -24.00
N TRP A 154 -12.64 -10.02 -22.74
CA TRP A 154 -13.95 -10.40 -22.21
C TRP A 154 -14.54 -9.38 -21.25
N GLU A 155 -13.78 -8.35 -20.86
CA GLU A 155 -14.16 -7.35 -19.86
C GLU A 155 -14.59 -7.96 -18.51
N GLU A 156 -14.08 -9.14 -18.20
CA GLU A 156 -14.32 -9.82 -16.93
C GLU A 156 -13.29 -9.40 -15.87
N PRO A 157 -13.68 -9.37 -14.58
CA PRO A 157 -12.73 -9.11 -13.50
C PRO A 157 -11.60 -10.15 -13.46
N VAL A 158 -10.35 -9.71 -13.45
CA VAL A 158 -9.18 -10.59 -13.39
C VAL A 158 -8.95 -11.12 -11.98
N PHE A 159 -9.15 -10.28 -10.99
CA PHE A 159 -8.88 -10.62 -9.59
C PHE A 159 -10.16 -10.55 -8.76
N LYS A 160 -10.14 -11.25 -7.63
CA LYS A 160 -11.17 -11.09 -6.61
C LYS A 160 -11.17 -9.65 -6.10
N SER A 161 -12.32 -8.98 -6.13
CA SER A 161 -12.41 -7.58 -5.71
C SER A 161 -12.39 -7.40 -4.19
N THR A 162 -12.96 -8.37 -3.44
CA THR A 162 -13.27 -8.22 -2.02
C THR A 162 -12.98 -9.50 -1.25
N ALA A 163 -12.38 -9.36 -0.08
CA ALA A 163 -12.26 -10.43 0.90
C ALA A 163 -12.95 -10.05 2.21
N PHE A 164 -13.46 -11.05 2.93
CA PHE A 164 -14.12 -10.87 4.23
C PHE A 164 -13.28 -11.51 5.33
N PHE A 165 -13.20 -10.80 6.44
CA PHE A 165 -12.48 -11.22 7.62
C PHE A 165 -13.38 -11.03 8.84
N GLU A 166 -13.23 -11.91 9.82
CA GLU A 166 -13.82 -11.72 11.15
C GLU A 166 -12.69 -11.39 12.12
N LYS A 167 -12.72 -10.20 12.69
CA LYS A 167 -11.69 -9.70 13.61
C LYS A 167 -12.35 -9.13 14.86
N GLY A 168 -12.06 -9.74 16.00
CA GLY A 168 -12.66 -9.33 17.29
C GLY A 168 -14.18 -9.37 17.32
N GLY A 169 -14.81 -10.28 16.56
CA GLY A 169 -16.26 -10.37 16.42
C GLY A 169 -16.89 -9.35 15.47
N VAL A 170 -16.07 -8.64 14.70
CA VAL A 170 -16.51 -7.67 13.68
C VAL A 170 -16.27 -8.23 12.30
N LYS A 171 -17.29 -8.23 11.44
CA LYS A 171 -17.16 -8.62 10.04
C LYS A 171 -16.61 -7.45 9.22
N VAL A 172 -15.39 -7.60 8.72
CA VAL A 172 -14.67 -6.61 7.93
C VAL A 172 -14.60 -7.06 6.47
N ALA A 173 -15.00 -6.19 5.54
CA ALA A 173 -14.75 -6.37 4.12
C ALA A 173 -13.55 -5.53 3.70
N VAL A 174 -12.60 -6.12 2.97
CA VAL A 174 -11.48 -5.43 2.35
C VAL A 174 -11.66 -5.47 0.84
N ILE A 175 -11.79 -4.29 0.22
CA ILE A 175 -11.93 -4.12 -1.23
C ILE A 175 -10.60 -3.63 -1.77
N GLY A 176 -10.03 -4.33 -2.78
CA GLY A 176 -8.73 -3.99 -3.35
C GLY A 176 -8.83 -3.10 -4.58
N GLN A 177 -7.90 -2.15 -4.69
CA GLN A 177 -7.69 -1.30 -5.86
C GLN A 177 -6.20 -1.27 -6.18
N HIS A 178 -5.82 -1.79 -7.35
CA HIS A 178 -4.46 -1.70 -7.87
C HIS A 178 -4.16 -0.33 -8.45
N PHE A 179 -2.88 -0.02 -8.64
CA PHE A 179 -2.43 1.20 -9.28
C PHE A 179 -3.06 1.37 -10.69
N PRO A 180 -3.90 2.39 -10.90
CA PRO A 180 -4.72 2.47 -12.11
C PRO A 180 -3.93 2.86 -13.37
N TYR A 181 -2.74 3.45 -13.20
CA TYR A 181 -1.90 3.93 -14.30
C TYR A 181 -0.83 2.92 -14.73
N THR A 182 -0.92 1.67 -14.29
CA THR A 182 0.02 0.59 -14.65
C THR A 182 0.32 0.53 -16.16
N PRO A 183 -0.67 0.59 -17.09
CA PRO A 183 -0.40 0.54 -18.52
C PRO A 183 0.20 1.82 -19.11
N ILE A 184 0.24 2.90 -18.34
CA ILE A 184 0.86 4.18 -18.74
C ILE A 184 2.27 4.28 -18.18
N ALA A 185 2.46 3.83 -16.94
CA ALA A 185 3.74 3.86 -16.24
C ALA A 185 4.72 2.79 -16.74
N ASN A 186 4.19 1.71 -17.34
CA ASN A 186 4.99 0.57 -17.80
C ASN A 186 4.73 0.27 -19.29
N PRO A 187 5.68 -0.36 -19.98
CA PRO A 187 5.45 -0.85 -21.34
C PRO A 187 4.25 -1.80 -21.40
N ARG A 188 3.32 -1.52 -22.30
CA ARG A 188 2.06 -2.27 -22.41
C ARG A 188 2.25 -3.78 -22.62
N TYR A 189 3.37 -4.20 -23.20
CA TYR A 189 3.64 -5.63 -23.43
C TYR A 189 3.81 -6.44 -22.14
N MET A 190 4.01 -5.79 -20.98
CA MET A 190 4.16 -6.49 -19.69
C MET A 190 2.84 -7.10 -19.22
N VAL A 191 1.72 -6.40 -19.46
CA VAL A 191 0.38 -6.83 -19.05
C VAL A 191 -0.65 -6.55 -20.17
N PRO A 192 -0.45 -7.09 -21.39
CA PRO A 192 -1.26 -6.73 -22.55
C PRO A 192 -2.72 -7.17 -22.43
N GLN A 193 -2.99 -8.23 -21.65
CA GLN A 193 -4.32 -8.80 -21.48
C GLN A 193 -5.17 -8.07 -20.45
N TRP A 194 -4.59 -7.14 -19.65
CA TRP A 194 -5.27 -6.53 -18.54
C TRP A 194 -5.48 -5.03 -18.75
N SER A 195 -6.68 -4.57 -18.47
CA SER A 195 -7.03 -3.15 -18.40
C SER A 195 -7.13 -2.70 -16.94
N PHE A 196 -6.59 -1.53 -16.68
CA PHE A 196 -6.58 -0.90 -15.37
C PHE A 196 -7.35 0.42 -15.44
N GLY A 197 -7.90 0.88 -14.34
CA GLY A 197 -8.56 2.17 -14.32
C GLY A 197 -9.08 2.57 -12.94
N ILE A 198 -9.45 3.84 -12.84
CA ILE A 198 -10.22 4.37 -11.71
C ILE A 198 -11.69 4.15 -12.06
N ARG A 199 -12.40 3.36 -11.27
CA ARG A 199 -13.78 2.93 -11.57
C ARG A 199 -14.69 3.15 -10.35
N PRO A 200 -15.13 4.37 -10.06
CA PRO A 200 -15.92 4.68 -8.87
C PRO A 200 -17.20 3.84 -8.76
N GLU A 201 -17.87 3.58 -9.90
CA GLU A 201 -19.10 2.78 -9.94
C GLU A 201 -18.84 1.33 -9.53
N THR A 202 -17.70 0.76 -9.91
CA THR A 202 -17.29 -0.59 -9.51
C THR A 202 -16.96 -0.63 -8.04
N VAL A 203 -16.27 0.39 -7.52
CA VAL A 203 -16.00 0.51 -6.08
C VAL A 203 -17.30 0.60 -5.31
N GLN A 204 -18.24 1.46 -5.71
CA GLN A 204 -19.55 1.60 -5.06
C GLN A 204 -20.35 0.28 -5.10
N LYS A 205 -20.33 -0.43 -6.22
CA LYS A 205 -20.97 -1.75 -6.35
C LYS A 205 -20.38 -2.75 -5.34
N ASN A 206 -19.05 -2.78 -5.20
CA ASN A 206 -18.38 -3.67 -4.27
C ASN A 206 -18.67 -3.29 -2.81
N VAL A 207 -18.73 -2.00 -2.49
CA VAL A 207 -19.12 -1.50 -1.15
C VAL A 207 -20.54 -1.94 -0.82
N ASN A 208 -21.50 -1.74 -1.73
CA ASN A 208 -22.88 -2.13 -1.53
C ASN A 208 -22.99 -3.65 -1.30
N ALA A 209 -22.34 -4.44 -2.16
CA ALA A 209 -22.30 -5.90 -2.02
C ALA A 209 -21.68 -6.36 -0.69
N ALA A 210 -20.64 -5.67 -0.21
CA ALA A 210 -20.02 -5.93 1.07
C ALA A 210 -20.98 -5.64 2.24
N ARG A 211 -21.70 -4.52 2.19
CA ARG A 211 -22.72 -4.15 3.18
C ARG A 211 -23.90 -5.12 3.17
N ASP A 212 -24.39 -5.49 2.00
CA ASP A 212 -25.48 -6.49 1.85
C ASP A 212 -25.07 -7.86 2.38
N ALA A 213 -23.79 -8.21 2.27
CA ALA A 213 -23.22 -9.41 2.88
C ALA A 213 -22.99 -9.28 4.39
N GLY A 214 -23.35 -8.15 5.00
CA GLY A 214 -23.30 -7.92 6.44
C GLY A 214 -21.96 -7.41 6.95
N ALA A 215 -21.11 -6.80 6.11
CA ALA A 215 -19.90 -6.14 6.58
C ALA A 215 -20.22 -4.94 7.47
N GLN A 216 -19.65 -4.94 8.66
CA GLN A 216 -19.79 -3.87 9.64
C GLN A 216 -18.76 -2.77 9.39
N ILE A 217 -17.57 -3.17 8.89
CA ILE A 217 -16.49 -2.27 8.45
C ILE A 217 -16.17 -2.60 7.01
N VAL A 218 -16.03 -1.56 6.17
CA VAL A 218 -15.57 -1.66 4.79
C VAL A 218 -14.27 -0.86 4.65
N VAL A 219 -13.22 -1.56 4.30
CA VAL A 219 -11.88 -1.01 4.06
C VAL A 219 -11.63 -0.98 2.56
N LEU A 220 -11.22 0.15 2.03
CA LEU A 220 -10.69 0.28 0.67
C LEU A 220 -9.16 0.21 0.73
N LEU A 221 -8.61 -0.97 0.45
CA LEU A 221 -7.17 -1.16 0.30
C LEU A 221 -6.75 -0.67 -1.08
N SER A 222 -6.15 0.50 -1.15
CA SER A 222 -5.92 1.22 -2.40
C SER A 222 -4.45 1.52 -2.67
N HIS A 223 -4.07 1.40 -3.94
CA HIS A 223 -2.82 1.95 -4.50
C HIS A 223 -3.10 2.97 -5.61
N ASN A 224 -4.25 3.62 -5.59
CA ASN A 224 -4.60 4.62 -6.62
C ASN A 224 -3.73 5.88 -6.55
N GLY A 225 -3.25 6.22 -5.36
CA GLY A 225 -2.58 7.47 -5.04
C GLY A 225 -3.49 8.45 -4.30
N PHE A 226 -2.87 9.31 -3.49
CA PHE A 226 -3.57 10.18 -2.55
C PHE A 226 -4.66 11.04 -3.18
N ASP A 227 -4.37 11.71 -4.31
CA ASP A 227 -5.33 12.61 -4.95
C ASP A 227 -6.55 11.87 -5.50
N VAL A 228 -6.34 10.66 -6.02
CA VAL A 228 -7.41 9.79 -6.52
C VAL A 228 -8.27 9.29 -5.36
N ASP A 229 -7.67 8.84 -4.28
CA ASP A 229 -8.39 8.32 -3.12
C ASP A 229 -9.15 9.44 -2.40
N GLN A 230 -8.58 10.64 -2.30
CA GLN A 230 -9.29 11.81 -1.81
C GLN A 230 -10.54 12.11 -2.67
N LYS A 231 -10.41 12.01 -3.99
CA LYS A 231 -11.56 12.20 -4.89
C LYS A 231 -12.57 11.06 -4.76
N LEU A 232 -12.13 9.81 -4.68
CA LEU A 232 -13.01 8.66 -4.45
C LEU A 232 -13.84 8.80 -3.18
N ALA A 233 -13.26 9.28 -2.10
CA ALA A 233 -13.96 9.53 -0.83
C ALA A 233 -15.10 10.57 -0.95
N THR A 234 -15.11 11.39 -2.01
CA THR A 234 -16.19 12.36 -2.26
C THR A 234 -17.32 11.80 -3.14
N VAL A 235 -17.10 10.70 -3.84
CA VAL A 235 -18.05 10.16 -4.84
C VAL A 235 -18.53 8.75 -4.50
N VAL A 236 -17.81 8.02 -3.65
CA VAL A 236 -18.20 6.70 -3.14
C VAL A 236 -18.60 6.82 -1.69
N THR A 237 -19.70 6.18 -1.31
CA THR A 237 -20.23 6.20 0.05
C THR A 237 -20.18 4.82 0.69
N GLY A 238 -20.08 4.77 2.03
CA GLY A 238 -20.11 3.50 2.77
C GLY A 238 -18.75 2.84 2.96
N ILE A 239 -17.65 3.50 2.63
CA ILE A 239 -16.28 3.14 3.04
C ILE A 239 -16.02 3.75 4.42
N ASP A 240 -15.42 2.96 5.32
CA ASP A 240 -15.06 3.40 6.68
C ASP A 240 -13.58 3.75 6.79
N VAL A 241 -12.71 3.02 6.04
CA VAL A 241 -11.25 3.18 6.07
C VAL A 241 -10.68 3.07 4.66
#